data_52292fe72b78d07181899071bed86056
#
_entry.id   52292fe72b78d07181899071bed86056
#
_cell.length_a   1.000
_cell.length_b   1.000
_cell.length_c   1.000
_cell.angle_alpha   90.00
_cell.angle_beta   90.00
_cell.angle_gamma   90.00
#
_symmetry.space_group_name_H-M   'P 1'
#
loop_
_entity.id
_entity.type
_entity.pdbx_description
1 polymer ?
#
loop_
_entity_poly.entity_id
_entity_poly.type
_entity_poly.pdbx_seq_one_letter_code
_entity_poly.pdbx_strand_id
1 'polypeptide(L)'
;MPGLISPAERDYILKGIECNIRADGRQRPDFREVTLETGVVSQTSGSARVRIAGGTDVLVSVKAEIGPVQVDAETGDGADKGQIICSVECAPSASQQFEGRGADELNNELTQMMSRFLSNNTSSPSPSSLSATSSESTGATAGSASGAGGINLSKLCIIPGQQCWILYVDALVLDYGGNLVDAIFMGARAAIFDTRIPKTEVQDLGDGQFEFEVLDDAEDTEFVEGKEDMPICVTLNKIGARHIVDASPLEELCTEARLVVAVNRSGQLCGLQKGQDGGIEPSLLLEMIQFGKTLGQTLIKQLDAKIKEEADADLAKRQRGEPVQKLGFFAQ
;
A
#
# COMPACT_ATOMS: atom_id res chain seq x y z
N MET A 1 -15.67 -9.50 -21.36
CA MET A 1 -16.65 -8.39 -21.40
C MET A 1 -17.07 -8.13 -19.97
N PRO A 2 -16.98 -6.92 -19.43
CA PRO A 2 -17.51 -6.64 -18.10
C PRO A 2 -18.99 -7.00 -18.12
N GLY A 3 -19.46 -7.68 -17.07
CA GLY A 3 -20.85 -8.11 -16.97
C GLY A 3 -21.77 -6.92 -17.20
N LEU A 4 -22.62 -7.01 -18.21
CA LEU A 4 -23.58 -5.96 -18.51
C LEU A 4 -24.63 -5.96 -17.39
N ILE A 5 -24.56 -4.94 -16.54
CA ILE A 5 -25.60 -4.68 -15.57
C ILE A 5 -26.86 -4.22 -16.32
N SER A 6 -28.02 -4.74 -15.95
CA SER A 6 -29.26 -4.29 -16.56
C SER A 6 -29.61 -2.85 -16.14
N PRO A 7 -30.29 -2.06 -16.98
CA PRO A 7 -30.73 -0.72 -16.62
C PRO A 7 -31.53 -0.67 -15.32
N ALA A 8 -32.37 -1.69 -15.08
CA ALA A 8 -33.20 -1.77 -13.87
C ALA A 8 -32.38 -2.00 -12.61
N GLU A 9 -31.33 -2.85 -12.68
CA GLU A 9 -30.38 -3.06 -11.56
C GLU A 9 -29.57 -1.80 -11.27
N ARG A 10 -29.10 -1.12 -12.33
CA ARG A 10 -28.40 0.15 -12.19
C ARG A 10 -29.27 1.20 -11.51
N ASP A 11 -30.52 1.35 -11.93
CA ASP A 11 -31.47 2.27 -11.32
C ASP A 11 -31.76 1.92 -9.85
N TYR A 12 -31.84 0.62 -9.54
CA TYR A 12 -32.01 0.15 -8.17
C TYR A 12 -30.82 0.55 -7.28
N ILE A 13 -29.59 0.29 -7.74
CA ILE A 13 -28.36 0.66 -7.03
C ILE A 13 -28.26 2.18 -6.83
N LEU A 14 -28.51 2.97 -7.89
CA LEU A 14 -28.53 4.43 -7.84
C LEU A 14 -29.48 4.96 -6.77
N LYS A 15 -30.73 4.51 -6.79
CA LYS A 15 -31.77 4.94 -5.83
C LYS A 15 -31.41 4.51 -4.40
N GLY A 16 -30.88 3.32 -4.23
CA GLY A 16 -30.41 2.83 -2.93
C GLY A 16 -29.32 3.73 -2.35
N ILE A 17 -28.33 4.08 -3.15
CA ILE A 17 -27.24 4.98 -2.73
C ILE A 17 -27.72 6.39 -2.42
N GLU A 18 -28.67 6.93 -3.19
CA GLU A 18 -29.32 8.20 -2.89
C GLU A 18 -30.02 8.19 -1.53
N CYS A 19 -30.69 7.09 -1.20
CA CYS A 19 -31.38 6.88 0.08
C CYS A 19 -30.43 6.46 1.22
N ASN A 20 -29.11 6.37 0.99
CA ASN A 20 -28.11 5.88 1.95
C ASN A 20 -28.34 4.42 2.41
N ILE A 21 -28.86 3.58 1.53
CA ILE A 21 -29.09 2.15 1.76
C ILE A 21 -28.49 1.39 0.57
N ARG A 22 -27.45 0.57 0.82
CA ARG A 22 -26.81 -0.25 -0.20
C ARG A 22 -27.51 -1.61 -0.32
N ALA A 23 -27.22 -2.34 -1.40
CA ALA A 23 -27.84 -3.63 -1.66
C ALA A 23 -27.53 -4.68 -0.57
N ASP A 24 -26.43 -4.55 0.13
CA ASP A 24 -26.00 -5.40 1.25
C ASP A 24 -26.42 -4.87 2.65
N GLY A 25 -27.20 -3.79 2.69
CA GLY A 25 -27.69 -3.17 3.92
C GLY A 25 -26.74 -2.18 4.59
N ARG A 26 -25.51 -2.00 4.06
CA ARG A 26 -24.55 -0.99 4.55
C ARG A 26 -25.00 0.42 4.19
N GLN A 27 -24.49 1.39 4.93
CA GLN A 27 -24.55 2.79 4.54
C GLN A 27 -23.41 3.14 3.58
N ARG A 28 -23.44 4.32 2.96
CA ARG A 28 -22.42 4.78 2.02
C ARG A 28 -21.00 4.82 2.59
N PRO A 29 -20.77 5.27 3.86
CA PRO A 29 -19.44 5.34 4.47
C PRO A 29 -18.95 4.02 5.06
N ASP A 30 -19.78 2.97 5.09
CA ASP A 30 -19.46 1.73 5.79
C ASP A 30 -18.53 0.85 4.97
N PHE A 31 -17.50 0.34 5.65
CA PHE A 31 -16.57 -0.64 5.11
C PHE A 31 -17.03 -2.06 5.47
N ARG A 32 -16.71 -3.05 4.64
CA ARG A 32 -16.92 -4.47 4.96
C ARG A 32 -15.93 -4.89 6.06
N GLU A 33 -16.23 -6.00 6.70
CA GLU A 33 -15.31 -6.61 7.65
C GLU A 33 -14.01 -7.01 6.93
N VAL A 34 -12.88 -6.62 7.52
CA VAL A 34 -11.55 -6.93 7.03
C VAL A 34 -10.87 -7.89 8.00
N THR A 35 -10.47 -9.04 7.49
CA THR A 35 -9.65 -10.02 8.21
C THR A 35 -8.23 -9.89 7.73
N LEU A 36 -7.28 -9.86 8.67
CA LEU A 36 -5.86 -9.75 8.42
C LEU A 36 -5.14 -10.93 9.06
N GLU A 37 -4.18 -11.50 8.38
CA GLU A 37 -3.26 -12.53 8.87
C GLU A 37 -1.84 -12.17 8.45
N THR A 38 -0.88 -12.12 9.37
CA THR A 38 0.52 -11.85 9.08
C THR A 38 1.38 -13.11 9.12
N GLY A 39 2.54 -13.10 8.45
CA GLY A 39 3.47 -14.23 8.44
C GLY A 39 2.94 -15.49 7.75
N VAL A 40 2.09 -15.34 6.74
CA VAL A 40 1.43 -16.44 6.03
C VAL A 40 2.41 -17.24 5.17
N VAL A 41 3.41 -16.57 4.59
CA VAL A 41 4.42 -17.20 3.70
C VAL A 41 5.75 -17.25 4.44
N SER A 42 6.22 -18.46 4.75
CA SER A 42 7.44 -18.67 5.54
C SER A 42 8.75 -18.42 4.79
N GLN A 43 8.70 -18.32 3.45
CA GLN A 43 9.89 -18.16 2.59
C GLN A 43 10.21 -16.70 2.25
N THR A 44 9.40 -15.77 2.76
CA THR A 44 9.55 -14.33 2.51
C THR A 44 10.04 -13.61 3.76
N SER A 45 10.62 -12.43 3.59
CA SER A 45 11.06 -11.59 4.71
C SER A 45 9.89 -11.06 5.54
N GLY A 46 8.72 -10.94 4.92
CA GLY A 46 7.45 -10.60 5.56
C GLY A 46 6.28 -10.89 4.65
N SER A 47 5.12 -11.19 5.19
CA SER A 47 3.92 -11.48 4.40
C SER A 47 2.64 -11.17 5.16
N ALA A 48 1.58 -10.88 4.41
CA ALA A 48 0.25 -10.69 4.98
C ALA A 48 -0.82 -11.14 4.00
N ARG A 49 -1.93 -11.62 4.53
CA ARG A 49 -3.14 -11.94 3.78
C ARG A 49 -4.28 -11.07 4.26
N VAL A 50 -4.93 -10.41 3.36
CA VAL A 50 -6.09 -9.55 3.64
C VAL A 50 -7.30 -10.12 2.95
N ARG A 51 -8.36 -10.33 3.71
CA ARG A 51 -9.66 -10.72 3.18
C ARG A 51 -10.68 -9.67 3.54
N ILE A 52 -11.41 -9.19 2.54
CA ILE A 52 -12.57 -8.32 2.73
C ILE A 52 -13.82 -9.18 2.57
N ALA A 53 -14.76 -9.10 3.50
CA ALA A 53 -16.01 -9.85 3.42
C ALA A 53 -16.72 -9.60 2.08
N GLY A 54 -17.21 -10.66 1.45
CA GLY A 54 -17.82 -10.59 0.12
C GLY A 54 -16.90 -11.02 -1.03
N GLY A 55 -15.72 -11.60 -0.73
CA GLY A 55 -14.92 -12.37 -1.68
C GLY A 55 -13.63 -11.71 -2.18
N THR A 56 -13.20 -10.59 -1.61
CA THR A 56 -11.86 -10.05 -1.94
C THR A 56 -10.82 -10.73 -1.06
N ASP A 57 -9.81 -11.37 -1.68
CA ASP A 57 -8.73 -12.06 -0.99
C ASP A 57 -7.39 -11.73 -1.67
N VAL A 58 -6.49 -11.13 -0.92
CA VAL A 58 -5.19 -10.67 -1.42
C VAL A 58 -4.08 -11.17 -0.51
N LEU A 59 -3.06 -11.77 -1.11
CA LEU A 59 -1.83 -12.18 -0.46
C LEU A 59 -0.72 -11.21 -0.87
N VAL A 60 -0.05 -10.60 0.10
CA VAL A 60 1.10 -9.73 -0.15
C VAL A 60 2.32 -10.32 0.51
N SER A 61 3.42 -10.36 -0.22
CA SER A 61 4.71 -10.83 0.25
C SER A 61 5.79 -9.78 0.01
N VAL A 62 6.73 -9.70 0.94
CA VAL A 62 7.88 -8.81 0.84
C VAL A 62 9.15 -9.64 0.95
N LYS A 63 10.04 -9.49 -0.03
CA LYS A 63 11.35 -10.12 -0.04
C LYS A 63 12.42 -9.03 -0.06
N ALA A 64 13.38 -9.11 0.84
CA ALA A 64 14.54 -8.24 0.85
C ALA A 64 15.71 -8.94 0.15
N GLU A 65 16.30 -8.29 -0.84
CA GLU A 65 17.49 -8.76 -1.56
C GLU A 65 18.53 -7.64 -1.61
N ILE A 66 19.80 -8.02 -1.70
CA ILE A 66 20.88 -7.04 -1.87
C ILE A 66 21.13 -6.88 -3.36
N GLY A 67 21.21 -5.64 -3.79
CA GLY A 67 21.49 -5.33 -5.19
C GLY A 67 22.24 -4.00 -5.36
N PRO A 68 22.63 -3.70 -6.61
CA PRO A 68 23.33 -2.46 -6.91
C PRO A 68 22.41 -1.26 -6.73
N VAL A 69 22.98 -0.18 -6.19
CA VAL A 69 22.27 1.10 -6.10
C VAL A 69 22.01 1.65 -7.49
N GLN A 70 20.77 2.03 -7.78
CA GLN A 70 20.44 2.73 -9.02
C GLN A 70 20.62 4.23 -8.80
N VAL A 71 21.64 4.78 -9.45
CA VAL A 71 21.93 6.20 -9.44
C VAL A 71 21.37 6.81 -10.72
N ASP A 72 20.55 7.83 -10.60
CA ASP A 72 20.12 8.59 -11.78
C ASP A 72 21.31 9.28 -12.42
N ALA A 73 21.60 8.91 -13.66
CA ALA A 73 22.78 9.38 -14.40
C ALA A 73 22.81 10.90 -14.64
N GLU A 74 21.65 11.57 -14.59
CA GLU A 74 21.55 13.01 -14.85
C GLU A 74 21.63 13.85 -13.56
N THR A 75 21.10 13.36 -12.45
CA THR A 75 21.01 14.13 -11.19
C THR A 75 21.98 13.66 -10.11
N GLY A 76 22.51 12.45 -10.24
CA GLY A 76 23.30 11.80 -9.19
C GLY A 76 22.48 11.46 -7.93
N ASP A 77 21.17 11.66 -7.96
CA ASP A 77 20.28 11.33 -6.86
C ASP A 77 20.09 9.81 -6.76
N GLY A 78 19.86 9.32 -5.56
CA GLY A 78 19.62 7.89 -5.32
C GLY A 78 20.85 7.12 -4.83
N ALA A 79 22.05 7.71 -4.86
CA ALA A 79 23.27 7.04 -4.42
C ALA A 79 23.23 6.55 -2.96
N ASP A 80 22.42 7.19 -2.13
CA ASP A 80 22.30 6.88 -0.69
C ASP A 80 20.96 6.21 -0.34
N LYS A 81 20.24 5.65 -1.35
CA LYS A 81 18.89 5.14 -1.13
C LYS A 81 18.76 3.69 -1.58
N GLY A 82 18.02 2.90 -0.80
CA GLY A 82 17.53 1.61 -1.26
C GLY A 82 16.37 1.73 -2.22
N GLN A 83 15.82 0.59 -2.64
CA GLN A 83 14.76 0.54 -3.64
C GLN A 83 13.56 -0.26 -3.16
N ILE A 84 12.38 0.10 -3.67
CA ILE A 84 11.17 -0.69 -3.53
C ILE A 84 10.66 -0.99 -4.94
N ILE A 85 10.53 -2.25 -5.23
CA ILE A 85 10.00 -2.75 -6.50
C ILE A 85 8.68 -3.44 -6.20
N CYS A 86 7.62 -2.96 -6.84
CA CYS A 86 6.28 -3.50 -6.63
C CYS A 86 5.84 -4.32 -7.85
N SER A 87 5.12 -5.39 -7.59
CA SER A 87 4.43 -6.18 -8.60
C SER A 87 3.04 -6.56 -8.10
N VAL A 88 2.06 -6.51 -8.98
CA VAL A 88 0.69 -6.95 -8.68
C VAL A 88 0.26 -7.93 -9.75
N GLU A 89 -0.23 -9.08 -9.32
CA GLU A 89 -0.74 -10.11 -10.20
C GLU A 89 -2.14 -10.54 -9.76
N CYS A 90 -3.09 -10.52 -10.68
CA CYS A 90 -4.43 -11.06 -10.47
C CYS A 90 -4.47 -12.50 -10.97
N ALA A 91 -4.76 -13.44 -10.07
CA ALA A 91 -4.88 -14.83 -10.45
C ALA A 91 -6.03 -15.02 -11.46
N PRO A 92 -5.85 -15.81 -12.53
CA PRO A 92 -6.93 -16.09 -13.49
C PRO A 92 -8.17 -16.73 -12.85
N SER A 93 -7.97 -17.40 -11.72
CA SER A 93 -9.05 -18.03 -10.94
C SER A 93 -9.89 -17.03 -10.14
N ALA A 94 -9.36 -15.81 -9.89
CA ALA A 94 -10.03 -14.82 -9.05
C ALA A 94 -11.31 -14.26 -9.70
N SER A 95 -11.33 -14.14 -11.03
CA SER A 95 -12.52 -13.71 -11.78
C SER A 95 -12.40 -14.10 -13.24
N GLN A 96 -13.54 -14.40 -13.88
CA GLN A 96 -13.61 -14.68 -15.32
C GLN A 96 -13.01 -13.54 -16.18
N GLN A 97 -13.09 -12.31 -15.72
CA GLN A 97 -12.52 -11.17 -16.43
C GLN A 97 -10.98 -11.19 -16.45
N PHE A 98 -10.33 -11.99 -15.60
CA PHE A 98 -8.87 -12.10 -15.50
C PHE A 98 -8.33 -13.28 -16.32
N GLU A 99 -9.17 -14.04 -17.01
CA GLU A 99 -8.74 -15.13 -17.87
C GLU A 99 -7.91 -14.61 -19.06
N GLY A 100 -6.84 -15.34 -19.38
CA GLY A 100 -5.95 -15.00 -20.47
C GLY A 100 -5.17 -13.71 -20.22
N ARG A 101 -5.36 -12.70 -21.05
CA ARG A 101 -4.74 -11.37 -20.95
C ARG A 101 -5.67 -10.31 -20.35
N GLY A 102 -6.81 -10.72 -19.81
CA GLY A 102 -7.82 -9.79 -19.30
C GLY A 102 -7.35 -8.97 -18.10
N ALA A 103 -6.38 -9.49 -17.34
CA ALA A 103 -5.82 -8.81 -16.17
C ALA A 103 -4.62 -7.91 -16.47
N ASP A 104 -3.98 -8.02 -17.65
CA ASP A 104 -2.69 -7.36 -17.92
C ASP A 104 -2.74 -5.83 -17.70
N GLU A 105 -3.78 -5.17 -18.20
CA GLU A 105 -3.94 -3.72 -18.03
C GLU A 105 -4.16 -3.34 -16.55
N LEU A 106 -5.01 -4.10 -15.85
CA LEU A 106 -5.30 -3.88 -14.43
C LEU A 106 -4.05 -4.13 -13.58
N ASN A 107 -3.32 -5.22 -13.84
CA ASN A 107 -2.07 -5.53 -13.14
C ASN A 107 -1.06 -4.39 -13.30
N ASN A 108 -0.91 -3.87 -14.52
CA ASN A 108 -0.02 -2.74 -14.79
C ASN A 108 -0.48 -1.46 -14.08
N GLU A 109 -1.80 -1.14 -14.09
CA GLU A 109 -2.35 0.02 -13.38
C GLU A 109 -2.09 -0.08 -11.87
N LEU A 110 -2.40 -1.23 -11.27
CA LEU A 110 -2.21 -1.48 -9.84
C LEU A 110 -0.73 -1.44 -9.44
N THR A 111 0.14 -2.06 -10.24
CA THR A 111 1.60 -2.04 -10.05
C THR A 111 2.15 -0.62 -10.09
N GLN A 112 1.77 0.18 -11.08
CA GLN A 112 2.20 1.57 -11.19
C GLN A 112 1.68 2.43 -10.04
N MET A 113 0.42 2.21 -9.62
CA MET A 113 -0.17 2.90 -8.48
C MET A 113 0.58 2.57 -7.19
N MET A 114 0.84 1.30 -6.96
CA MET A 114 1.57 0.79 -5.80
C MET A 114 3.00 1.33 -5.77
N SER A 115 3.73 1.24 -6.88
CA SER A 115 5.08 1.79 -7.01
C SER A 115 5.10 3.29 -6.74
N ARG A 116 4.16 4.06 -7.31
CA ARG A 116 4.08 5.51 -7.14
C ARG A 116 3.82 5.92 -5.69
N PHE A 117 2.93 5.22 -4.99
CA PHE A 117 2.54 5.61 -3.63
C PHE A 117 3.49 5.07 -2.56
N LEU A 118 4.20 3.95 -2.80
CA LEU A 118 5.16 3.38 -1.87
C LEU A 118 6.58 3.95 -2.06
N SER A 119 7.01 4.12 -3.30
CA SER A 119 8.36 4.62 -3.60
C SER A 119 8.44 6.15 -3.64
N ASN A 120 7.45 6.86 -3.07
CA ASN A 120 7.32 8.32 -3.17
C ASN A 120 8.60 9.06 -2.74
N ASN A 121 9.66 8.85 -3.51
CA ASN A 121 10.73 9.81 -3.66
C ASN A 121 10.13 10.98 -4.39
N THR A 122 9.55 11.93 -3.67
CA THR A 122 9.29 13.23 -4.23
C THR A 122 10.65 13.86 -4.55
N SER A 123 11.18 13.55 -5.72
CA SER A 123 11.80 14.59 -6.51
C SER A 123 10.67 15.59 -6.76
N SER A 124 10.46 16.51 -5.82
CA SER A 124 9.64 17.68 -6.08
C SER A 124 10.18 18.27 -7.36
N PRO A 125 9.35 18.43 -8.42
CA PRO A 125 9.74 19.36 -9.48
C PRO A 125 9.98 20.69 -8.77
N SER A 126 11.24 21.11 -8.72
CA SER A 126 11.59 22.43 -8.24
C SER A 126 10.67 23.43 -8.95
N PRO A 127 9.91 24.26 -8.24
CA PRO A 127 9.18 25.34 -8.86
C PRO A 127 10.22 26.38 -9.31
N SER A 128 10.84 26.12 -10.45
CA SER A 128 11.55 27.16 -11.16
C SER A 128 10.51 28.14 -11.71
N SER A 129 10.60 29.35 -11.19
CA SER A 129 9.88 30.55 -11.62
C SER A 129 8.46 30.80 -11.08
N LEU A 130 8.42 31.24 -9.83
CA LEU A 130 7.56 32.39 -9.49
C LEU A 130 8.27 33.15 -8.36
N SER A 131 8.75 34.32 -8.68
CA SER A 131 9.40 35.30 -7.81
C SER A 131 8.57 35.56 -6.57
N ALA A 132 9.17 35.35 -5.40
CA ALA A 132 8.57 35.66 -4.14
C ALA A 132 9.37 36.69 -3.39
N THR A 133 8.65 37.60 -2.84
CA THR A 133 9.07 38.61 -1.88
C THR A 133 9.24 38.01 -0.49
N SER A 134 10.29 38.39 0.14
CA SER A 134 10.79 38.10 1.48
C SER A 134 9.80 38.23 2.64
N SER A 135 9.85 37.32 3.61
CA SER A 135 9.82 37.66 5.02
C SER A 135 10.45 36.57 5.89
N GLU A 136 11.48 36.98 6.66
CA GLU A 136 12.18 36.19 7.65
C GLU A 136 11.28 35.83 8.84
N SER A 137 11.40 34.60 9.36
CA SER A 137 11.38 34.37 10.81
C SER A 137 11.82 32.94 11.19
N THR A 138 12.92 32.90 11.93
CA THR A 138 13.28 32.05 13.09
C THR A 138 13.14 30.54 13.02
N GLY A 139 14.30 29.87 12.99
CA GLY A 139 14.73 28.78 13.84
C GLY A 139 13.77 27.62 14.07
N ALA A 140 13.86 26.61 13.20
CA ALA A 140 13.47 25.25 13.56
C ALA A 140 14.56 24.30 13.08
N THR A 141 15.09 23.52 14.02
CA THR A 141 16.03 22.43 13.87
C THR A 141 15.71 21.61 12.63
N ALA A 142 16.73 21.39 11.79
CA ALA A 142 16.70 20.50 10.66
C ALA A 142 16.44 19.05 11.13
N GLY A 143 15.17 18.72 11.29
CA GLY A 143 14.69 17.36 11.30
C GLY A 143 14.70 16.88 9.85
N SER A 144 15.40 15.81 9.58
CA SER A 144 15.39 15.06 8.34
C SER A 144 13.99 15.09 7.72
N ALA A 145 13.83 15.79 6.60
CA ALA A 145 12.59 15.77 5.84
C ALA A 145 12.45 14.38 5.19
N SER A 146 11.91 13.43 5.94
CA SER A 146 11.37 12.22 5.34
C SER A 146 10.28 12.66 4.38
N GLY A 147 10.44 12.30 3.09
CA GLY A 147 9.46 12.60 2.06
C GLY A 147 8.05 12.17 2.51
N ALA A 148 7.04 12.85 1.99
CA ALA A 148 5.65 12.82 2.47
C ALA A 148 4.93 11.47 2.36
N GLY A 149 5.55 10.38 2.66
CA GLY A 149 4.89 9.09 2.75
C GLY A 149 5.82 7.94 2.51
N GLY A 150 6.22 7.25 3.52
CA GLY A 150 6.70 5.91 3.36
C GLY A 150 8.02 5.61 4.07
N ILE A 151 8.56 4.51 3.64
CA ILE A 151 9.74 3.85 4.17
C ILE A 151 10.97 4.76 4.01
N ASN A 152 11.80 4.80 5.03
CA ASN A 152 13.06 5.53 4.96
C ASN A 152 14.06 4.77 4.07
N LEU A 153 14.09 5.09 2.79
CA LEU A 153 14.94 4.42 1.82
C LEU A 153 16.44 4.63 2.10
N SER A 154 16.82 5.71 2.77
CA SER A 154 18.24 5.95 3.09
C SER A 154 18.79 4.92 4.09
N LYS A 155 17.92 4.32 4.91
CA LYS A 155 18.33 3.25 5.85
C LYS A 155 18.48 1.88 5.19
N LEU A 156 18.00 1.74 3.98
CA LEU A 156 18.17 0.53 3.17
C LEU A 156 19.48 0.57 2.36
N CYS A 157 20.23 1.68 2.40
CA CYS A 157 21.54 1.76 1.78
C CYS A 157 22.59 1.07 2.66
N ILE A 158 23.36 0.14 2.09
CA ILE A 158 24.46 -0.56 2.76
C ILE A 158 25.76 0.20 2.50
N ILE A 159 26.13 0.34 1.24
CA ILE A 159 27.31 1.07 0.79
C ILE A 159 26.85 2.12 -0.22
N PRO A 160 26.99 3.42 0.08
CA PRO A 160 26.57 4.48 -0.83
C PRO A 160 27.19 4.32 -2.22
N GLY A 161 26.34 4.39 -3.25
CA GLY A 161 26.75 4.27 -4.64
C GLY A 161 27.12 2.86 -5.11
N GLN A 162 27.09 1.85 -4.26
CA GLN A 162 27.47 0.49 -4.61
C GLN A 162 26.34 -0.51 -4.35
N GLN A 163 25.94 -0.68 -3.08
CA GLN A 163 25.01 -1.74 -2.68
C GLN A 163 23.92 -1.23 -1.74
N CYS A 164 22.71 -1.71 -1.96
CA CYS A 164 21.58 -1.41 -1.10
C CYS A 164 20.63 -2.61 -0.95
N TRP A 165 19.76 -2.54 0.04
CA TRP A 165 18.61 -3.44 0.14
C TRP A 165 17.55 -3.03 -0.87
N ILE A 166 17.05 -4.00 -1.64
CA ILE A 166 15.92 -3.88 -2.54
C ILE A 166 14.76 -4.65 -1.92
N LEU A 167 13.64 -3.97 -1.69
CA LEU A 167 12.42 -4.60 -1.20
C LEU A 167 11.51 -4.91 -2.39
N TYR A 168 11.33 -6.19 -2.69
CA TYR A 168 10.34 -6.67 -3.65
C TYR A 168 9.02 -6.86 -2.93
N VAL A 169 8.01 -6.13 -3.33
CA VAL A 169 6.65 -6.17 -2.75
C VAL A 169 5.71 -6.73 -3.80
N ASP A 170 5.37 -8.01 -3.64
CA ASP A 170 4.55 -8.74 -4.58
C ASP A 170 3.15 -8.96 -4.00
N ALA A 171 2.12 -8.50 -4.70
CA ALA A 171 0.72 -8.68 -4.33
C ALA A 171 0.03 -9.65 -5.30
N LEU A 172 -0.53 -10.73 -4.78
CA LEU A 172 -1.29 -11.71 -5.52
C LEU A 172 -2.76 -11.64 -5.13
N VAL A 173 -3.62 -11.33 -6.08
CA VAL A 173 -5.07 -11.34 -5.90
C VAL A 173 -5.59 -12.74 -6.13
N LEU A 174 -6.12 -13.37 -5.07
CA LEU A 174 -6.63 -14.75 -5.08
C LEU A 174 -8.11 -14.82 -5.41
N ASP A 175 -8.89 -13.81 -4.98
CA ASP A 175 -10.32 -13.71 -5.24
C ASP A 175 -10.73 -12.24 -5.39
N TYR A 176 -11.78 -11.99 -6.17
CA TYR A 176 -12.23 -10.64 -6.52
C TYR A 176 -13.69 -10.39 -6.10
N GLY A 177 -13.85 -9.66 -5.04
CA GLY A 177 -15.13 -9.19 -4.51
C GLY A 177 -15.28 -7.66 -4.49
N GLY A 178 -14.55 -6.95 -5.37
CA GLY A 178 -14.48 -5.48 -5.40
C GLY A 178 -13.46 -4.88 -4.45
N ASN A 179 -13.10 -3.63 -4.68
CA ASN A 179 -12.20 -2.83 -3.84
C ASN A 179 -10.77 -3.40 -3.69
N LEU A 180 -10.15 -3.79 -4.80
CA LEU A 180 -8.81 -4.38 -4.81
C LEU A 180 -7.72 -3.42 -4.30
N VAL A 181 -7.82 -2.14 -4.66
CA VAL A 181 -6.79 -1.15 -4.32
C VAL A 181 -6.60 -1.07 -2.81
N ASP A 182 -7.70 -0.91 -2.07
CA ASP A 182 -7.62 -0.77 -0.61
C ASP A 182 -7.10 -2.07 0.03
N ALA A 183 -7.54 -3.25 -0.46
CA ALA A 183 -7.07 -4.54 0.02
C ALA A 183 -5.56 -4.72 -0.19
N ILE A 184 -5.05 -4.39 -1.37
CA ILE A 184 -3.62 -4.47 -1.72
C ILE A 184 -2.79 -3.56 -0.80
N PHE A 185 -3.22 -2.31 -0.59
CA PHE A 185 -2.47 -1.38 0.26
C PHE A 185 -2.52 -1.73 1.75
N MET A 186 -3.65 -2.27 2.24
CA MET A 186 -3.73 -2.81 3.60
C MET A 186 -2.79 -4.01 3.75
N GLY A 187 -2.76 -4.92 2.78
CA GLY A 187 -1.88 -6.08 2.76
C GLY A 187 -0.41 -5.69 2.68
N ALA A 188 -0.06 -4.73 1.81
CA ALA A 188 1.30 -4.24 1.67
C ALA A 188 1.81 -3.59 2.97
N ARG A 189 0.97 -2.78 3.62
CA ARG A 189 1.31 -2.21 4.93
C ARG A 189 1.57 -3.31 5.96
N ALA A 190 0.67 -4.28 6.08
CA ALA A 190 0.81 -5.37 7.04
C ALA A 190 2.03 -6.26 6.77
N ALA A 191 2.30 -6.58 5.49
CA ALA A 191 3.47 -7.35 5.08
C ALA A 191 4.79 -6.63 5.41
N ILE A 192 4.86 -5.32 5.18
CA ILE A 192 6.04 -4.50 5.53
C ILE A 192 6.20 -4.39 7.06
N PHE A 193 5.12 -4.35 7.82
CA PHE A 193 5.21 -4.41 9.28
C PHE A 193 5.78 -5.73 9.80
N ASP A 194 5.48 -6.84 9.13
CA ASP A 194 6.04 -8.18 9.44
C ASP A 194 7.47 -8.36 8.90
N THR A 195 7.90 -7.52 7.94
CA THR A 195 9.19 -7.66 7.26
C THR A 195 10.36 -7.45 8.23
N ARG A 196 11.29 -8.40 8.19
CA ARG A 196 12.56 -8.35 8.91
C ARG A 196 13.70 -8.43 7.91
N ILE A 197 14.69 -7.57 8.09
CA ILE A 197 15.89 -7.48 7.27
C ILE A 197 17.08 -7.88 8.15
N PRO A 198 17.98 -8.79 7.68
CA PRO A 198 19.21 -9.09 8.40
C PRO A 198 20.07 -7.85 8.58
N LYS A 199 20.74 -7.75 9.71
CA LYS A 199 21.72 -6.68 9.92
C LYS A 199 22.93 -6.89 9.04
N THR A 200 23.52 -5.78 8.60
CA THR A 200 24.74 -5.77 7.80
C THR A 200 25.84 -5.03 8.55
N GLU A 201 27.02 -5.63 8.64
CA GLU A 201 28.23 -4.98 9.15
C GLU A 201 29.11 -4.57 7.98
N VAL A 202 29.45 -3.29 7.89
CA VAL A 202 30.31 -2.75 6.84
C VAL A 202 31.71 -2.57 7.40
N GLN A 203 32.71 -3.16 6.73
CA GLN A 203 34.12 -3.01 7.07
C GLN A 203 34.81 -2.14 6.02
N ASP A 204 35.52 -1.12 6.48
CA ASP A 204 36.37 -0.28 5.63
C ASP A 204 37.76 -0.94 5.53
N LEU A 205 38.11 -1.40 4.34
CA LEU A 205 39.41 -2.02 4.04
C LEU A 205 40.51 -0.99 3.73
N GLY A 206 40.16 0.29 3.73
CA GLY A 206 41.05 1.35 3.26
C GLY A 206 41.03 1.48 1.72
N ASP A 207 41.61 2.58 1.23
CA ASP A 207 41.62 2.93 -0.21
C ASP A 207 40.23 3.09 -0.86
N GLY A 208 39.17 3.34 -0.05
CA GLY A 208 37.81 3.49 -0.57
C GLY A 208 37.13 2.16 -0.95
N GLN A 209 37.71 1.04 -0.52
CA GLN A 209 37.12 -0.28 -0.66
C GLN A 209 36.33 -0.62 0.61
N PHE A 210 35.05 -0.94 0.43
CA PHE A 210 34.15 -1.38 1.49
C PHE A 210 33.75 -2.82 1.25
N GLU A 211 33.79 -3.63 2.28
CA GLU A 211 33.24 -4.98 2.29
C GLU A 211 32.12 -5.03 3.33
N PHE A 212 31.09 -5.82 3.06
CA PHE A 212 30.00 -5.98 4.01
C PHE A 212 29.73 -7.47 4.26
N GLU A 213 29.35 -7.77 5.49
CA GLU A 213 28.93 -9.10 5.91
C GLU A 213 27.47 -9.03 6.38
N VAL A 214 26.68 -10.02 5.97
CA VAL A 214 25.29 -10.17 6.41
C VAL A 214 25.26 -11.13 7.57
N LEU A 215 24.67 -10.73 8.69
CA LEU A 215 24.54 -11.60 9.86
C LEU A 215 23.42 -12.60 9.63
N ASP A 216 23.75 -13.90 9.68
CA ASP A 216 22.83 -15.01 9.43
C ASP A 216 21.97 -15.41 10.64
N ASP A 217 22.22 -14.81 11.81
CA ASP A 217 21.47 -15.14 13.02
C ASP A 217 20.04 -14.58 12.97
N ALA A 218 19.06 -15.44 13.21
CA ALA A 218 17.64 -15.07 13.24
C ALA A 218 17.29 -13.99 14.30
N GLU A 219 18.17 -13.80 15.29
CA GLU A 219 18.03 -12.79 16.33
C GLU A 219 18.58 -11.42 15.87
N ASP A 220 19.52 -11.40 14.92
CA ASP A 220 20.14 -10.21 14.37
C ASP A 220 19.38 -9.66 13.15
N THR A 221 18.10 -9.45 13.33
CA THR A 221 17.24 -8.85 12.30
C THR A 221 16.68 -7.51 12.77
N GLU A 222 16.49 -6.60 11.82
CA GLU A 222 15.89 -5.30 12.05
C GLU A 222 14.58 -5.15 11.27
N PHE A 223 13.67 -4.34 11.82
CA PHE A 223 12.47 -3.96 11.09
C PHE A 223 12.77 -2.81 10.13
N VAL A 224 11.99 -2.75 9.07
CA VAL A 224 12.05 -1.64 8.11
C VAL A 224 11.74 -0.32 8.83
N GLU A 225 12.67 0.64 8.78
CA GLU A 225 12.50 1.95 9.40
C GLU A 225 11.56 2.81 8.57
N GLY A 226 10.65 3.53 9.25
CA GLY A 226 9.64 4.36 8.58
C GLY A 226 8.37 3.61 8.17
N LYS A 227 8.26 2.31 8.44
CA LYS A 227 7.06 1.50 8.13
C LYS A 227 5.77 2.09 8.68
N GLU A 228 5.84 2.86 9.77
CA GLU A 228 4.66 3.47 10.40
C GLU A 228 4.03 4.58 9.54
N ASP A 229 4.83 5.27 8.73
CA ASP A 229 4.39 6.35 7.87
C ASP A 229 3.91 5.87 6.48
N MET A 230 3.96 4.55 6.26
CA MET A 230 3.48 3.96 5.03
C MET A 230 2.00 4.27 4.82
N PRO A 231 1.62 4.79 3.64
CA PRO A 231 0.23 5.17 3.37
C PRO A 231 -0.66 3.95 3.16
N ILE A 232 -1.95 4.14 3.42
CA ILE A 232 -3.01 3.28 2.90
C ILE A 232 -3.85 4.04 1.89
N CYS A 233 -4.52 3.31 1.02
CA CYS A 233 -5.47 3.87 0.07
C CYS A 233 -6.89 3.73 0.57
N VAL A 234 -7.70 4.73 0.24
CA VAL A 234 -9.15 4.69 0.37
C VAL A 234 -9.74 5.02 -0.98
N THR A 235 -10.47 4.07 -1.52
CA THR A 235 -11.12 4.20 -2.83
C THR A 235 -12.54 4.70 -2.66
N LEU A 236 -12.81 5.85 -3.26
CA LEU A 236 -14.14 6.47 -3.27
C LEU A 236 -14.72 6.37 -4.68
N ASN A 237 -15.89 5.77 -4.80
CA ASN A 237 -16.58 5.56 -6.05
C ASN A 237 -17.76 6.53 -6.17
N LYS A 238 -17.75 7.38 -7.21
CA LYS A 238 -18.87 8.28 -7.52
C LYS A 238 -19.93 7.52 -8.26
N ILE A 239 -21.15 7.53 -7.73
CA ILE A 239 -22.34 6.96 -8.35
C ILE A 239 -23.46 8.01 -8.29
N GLY A 240 -23.84 8.53 -9.44
CA GLY A 240 -24.76 9.68 -9.52
C GLY A 240 -24.19 10.94 -8.86
N ALA A 241 -24.93 11.55 -7.95
CA ALA A 241 -24.52 12.75 -7.21
C ALA A 241 -23.81 12.43 -5.87
N ARG A 242 -23.55 11.18 -5.57
CA ARG A 242 -23.00 10.73 -4.28
C ARG A 242 -21.75 9.89 -4.48
N HIS A 243 -21.02 9.68 -3.39
CA HIS A 243 -19.90 8.74 -3.36
C HIS A 243 -20.12 7.65 -2.31
N ILE A 244 -19.51 6.50 -2.54
CA ILE A 244 -19.45 5.36 -1.63
C ILE A 244 -18.01 4.91 -1.46
N VAL A 245 -17.73 4.22 -0.37
CA VAL A 245 -16.46 3.51 -0.13
C VAL A 245 -16.69 2.02 -0.20
N ASP A 246 -15.61 1.28 -0.40
CA ASP A 246 -15.61 -0.18 -0.40
C ASP A 246 -16.75 -0.76 -1.27
N ALA A 247 -16.70 -0.43 -2.57
CA ALA A 247 -17.71 -0.86 -3.52
C ALA A 247 -17.68 -2.38 -3.76
N SER A 248 -18.84 -2.99 -3.85
CA SER A 248 -19.01 -4.37 -4.34
C SER A 248 -18.81 -4.42 -5.87
N PRO A 249 -18.60 -5.60 -6.48
CA PRO A 249 -18.41 -5.69 -7.93
C PRO A 249 -19.57 -5.10 -8.75
N LEU A 250 -20.81 -5.24 -8.27
CA LEU A 250 -21.97 -4.66 -8.92
C LEU A 250 -21.99 -3.13 -8.83
N GLU A 251 -21.56 -2.58 -7.70
CA GLU A 251 -21.47 -1.14 -7.51
C GLU A 251 -20.30 -0.54 -8.31
N GLU A 252 -19.18 -1.26 -8.46
CA GLU A 252 -18.09 -0.86 -9.34
C GLU A 252 -18.50 -0.72 -10.79
N LEU A 253 -19.40 -1.60 -11.29
CA LEU A 253 -19.99 -1.49 -12.62
C LEU A 253 -20.90 -0.26 -12.79
N CYS A 254 -21.45 0.26 -11.69
CA CYS A 254 -22.26 1.49 -11.69
C CYS A 254 -21.44 2.75 -11.48
N THR A 255 -20.17 2.62 -11.15
CA THR A 255 -19.29 3.76 -10.82
C THR A 255 -18.99 4.58 -12.07
N GLU A 256 -19.23 5.88 -11.99
CA GLU A 256 -18.93 6.85 -13.07
C GLU A 256 -17.49 7.36 -13.00
N ALA A 257 -17.01 7.61 -11.79
CA ALA A 257 -15.64 8.05 -11.53
C ALA A 257 -15.14 7.46 -10.21
N ARG A 258 -13.88 7.05 -10.19
CA ARG A 258 -13.20 6.51 -9.03
C ARG A 258 -12.11 7.49 -8.59
N LEU A 259 -12.03 7.76 -7.30
CA LEU A 259 -10.98 8.56 -6.69
C LEU A 259 -10.26 7.73 -5.64
N VAL A 260 -8.99 7.47 -5.83
CA VAL A 260 -8.12 6.81 -4.85
C VAL A 260 -7.37 7.89 -4.09
N VAL A 261 -7.45 7.85 -2.77
CA VAL A 261 -6.82 8.80 -1.86
C VAL A 261 -5.84 8.04 -0.97
N ALA A 262 -4.54 8.26 -1.17
CA ALA A 262 -3.49 7.67 -0.34
C ALA A 262 -3.15 8.62 0.82
N VAL A 263 -3.22 8.12 2.05
CA VAL A 263 -3.04 8.90 3.28
C VAL A 263 -2.12 8.16 4.24
N ASN A 264 -1.20 8.87 4.88
CA ASN A 264 -0.35 8.33 5.94
C ASN A 264 -0.96 8.52 7.33
N ARG A 265 -0.27 8.02 8.36
CA ARG A 265 -0.69 8.09 9.76
C ARG A 265 -0.88 9.52 10.26
N SER A 266 -0.04 10.46 9.78
CA SER A 266 -0.13 11.88 10.14
C SER A 266 -1.29 12.61 9.45
N GLY A 267 -1.97 11.95 8.50
CA GLY A 267 -3.05 12.51 7.71
C GLY A 267 -2.57 13.38 6.56
N GLN A 268 -1.33 13.23 6.15
CA GLN A 268 -0.84 13.85 4.91
C GLN A 268 -1.32 13.03 3.71
N LEU A 269 -1.65 13.73 2.64
CA LEU A 269 -1.97 13.11 1.35
C LEU A 269 -0.67 12.71 0.67
N CYS A 270 -0.46 11.41 0.51
CA CYS A 270 0.69 10.85 -0.16
C CYS A 270 0.46 10.66 -1.66
N GLY A 271 -0.79 10.53 -2.05
CA GLY A 271 -1.16 10.38 -3.44
C GLY A 271 -2.65 10.59 -3.69
N LEU A 272 -2.96 10.96 -4.91
CA LEU A 272 -4.32 11.12 -5.40
C LEU A 272 -4.37 10.61 -6.84
N GLN A 273 -5.25 9.68 -7.11
CA GLN A 273 -5.45 9.17 -8.47
C GLN A 273 -6.93 9.10 -8.82
N LYS A 274 -7.29 9.72 -9.94
CA LYS A 274 -8.60 9.56 -10.52
C LYS A 274 -8.56 8.42 -11.54
N GLY A 275 -9.50 7.49 -11.44
CA GLY A 275 -9.79 6.46 -12.43
C GLY A 275 -11.16 6.67 -13.07
N GLN A 276 -11.40 5.96 -14.17
CA GLN A 276 -12.58 6.03 -15.02
C GLN A 276 -12.83 7.39 -15.67
N ASP A 277 -13.70 7.41 -16.71
CA ASP A 277 -13.84 8.55 -17.60
C ASP A 277 -14.79 9.64 -17.08
N GLY A 278 -15.64 9.32 -16.11
CA GLY A 278 -16.62 10.25 -15.57
C GLY A 278 -16.02 11.48 -14.89
N GLY A 279 -16.73 12.60 -14.95
CA GLY A 279 -16.35 13.83 -14.27
C GLY A 279 -16.72 13.81 -12.77
N ILE A 280 -15.95 14.55 -11.97
CA ILE A 280 -16.26 14.81 -10.57
C ILE A 280 -16.41 16.33 -10.41
N GLU A 281 -17.53 16.78 -9.85
CA GLU A 281 -17.74 18.19 -9.56
C GLU A 281 -16.72 18.66 -8.50
N PRO A 282 -16.18 19.89 -8.59
CA PRO A 282 -15.14 20.37 -7.68
C PRO A 282 -15.56 20.31 -6.21
N SER A 283 -16.83 20.59 -5.88
CA SER A 283 -17.36 20.50 -4.52
C SER A 283 -17.35 19.08 -4.00
N LEU A 284 -17.81 18.12 -4.81
CA LEU A 284 -17.80 16.70 -4.47
C LEU A 284 -16.38 16.16 -4.36
N LEU A 285 -15.46 16.61 -5.22
CA LEU A 285 -14.04 16.21 -5.16
C LEU A 285 -13.40 16.59 -3.81
N LEU A 286 -13.62 17.81 -3.34
CA LEU A 286 -13.11 18.26 -2.04
C LEU A 286 -13.72 17.47 -0.88
N GLU A 287 -15.03 17.18 -0.94
CA GLU A 287 -15.72 16.32 0.04
C GLU A 287 -15.10 14.91 0.05
N MET A 288 -14.91 14.29 -1.11
CA MET A 288 -14.30 12.97 -1.25
C MET A 288 -12.88 12.93 -0.69
N ILE A 289 -12.04 13.92 -0.98
CA ILE A 289 -10.66 13.99 -0.46
C ILE A 289 -10.70 14.10 1.07
N GLN A 290 -11.51 14.99 1.63
CA GLN A 290 -11.59 15.17 3.08
C GLN A 290 -12.13 13.93 3.78
N PHE A 291 -13.12 13.29 3.18
CA PHE A 291 -13.69 12.05 3.70
C PHE A 291 -12.66 10.91 3.64
N GLY A 292 -11.99 10.71 2.49
CA GLY A 292 -10.94 9.71 2.32
C GLY A 292 -9.79 9.88 3.32
N LYS A 293 -9.39 11.12 3.59
CA LYS A 293 -8.38 11.45 4.59
C LYS A 293 -8.80 11.01 6.01
N THR A 294 -10.02 11.33 6.42
CA THR A 294 -10.53 11.02 7.76
C THR A 294 -10.71 9.51 7.94
N LEU A 295 -11.29 8.85 6.93
CA LEU A 295 -11.49 7.41 6.94
C LEU A 295 -10.14 6.67 6.92
N GLY A 296 -9.20 7.11 6.07
CA GLY A 296 -7.87 6.52 5.98
C GLY A 296 -7.12 6.54 7.30
N GLN A 297 -7.15 7.65 8.03
CA GLN A 297 -6.54 7.72 9.37
C GLN A 297 -7.20 6.76 10.38
N THR A 298 -8.51 6.55 10.26
CA THR A 298 -9.24 5.60 11.12
C THR A 298 -8.86 4.17 10.79
N LEU A 299 -8.81 3.82 9.49
CA LEU A 299 -8.40 2.51 9.03
C LEU A 299 -6.95 2.19 9.41
N ILE A 300 -6.01 3.13 9.30
CA ILE A 300 -4.62 2.95 9.75
C ILE A 300 -4.58 2.58 11.24
N LYS A 301 -5.31 3.30 12.08
CA LYS A 301 -5.32 3.03 13.53
C LYS A 301 -5.87 1.64 13.85
N GLN A 302 -6.93 1.23 13.15
CA GLN A 302 -7.54 -0.09 13.32
C GLN A 302 -6.60 -1.20 12.83
N LEU A 303 -5.96 -1.00 11.69
CA LEU A 303 -5.02 -1.94 11.10
C LEU A 303 -3.77 -2.10 11.99
N ASP A 304 -3.17 -1.00 12.44
CA ASP A 304 -2.01 -1.02 13.32
C ASP A 304 -2.33 -1.70 14.67
N ALA A 305 -3.54 -1.50 15.19
CA ALA A 305 -4.00 -2.18 16.41
C ALA A 305 -4.12 -3.71 16.19
N LYS A 306 -4.64 -4.14 15.05
CA LYS A 306 -4.75 -5.56 14.68
C LYS A 306 -3.39 -6.20 14.50
N ILE A 307 -2.47 -5.57 13.77
CA ILE A 307 -1.10 -6.05 13.58
C ILE A 307 -0.40 -6.23 14.93
N LYS A 308 -0.59 -5.27 15.84
CA LYS A 308 -0.01 -5.35 17.17
C LYS A 308 -0.62 -6.49 18.00
N GLU A 309 -1.94 -6.67 17.95
CA GLU A 309 -2.65 -7.76 18.63
C GLU A 309 -2.13 -9.12 18.17
N GLU A 310 -1.92 -9.31 16.87
CA GLU A 310 -1.35 -10.56 16.32
C GLU A 310 0.10 -10.77 16.77
N ALA A 311 0.94 -9.72 16.72
CA ALA A 311 2.32 -9.79 17.17
C ALA A 311 2.43 -10.16 18.66
N ASP A 312 1.59 -9.56 19.50
CA ASP A 312 1.53 -9.84 20.95
C ASP A 312 1.04 -11.27 21.21
N ALA A 313 0.07 -11.76 20.44
CA ALA A 313 -0.42 -13.14 20.53
C ALA A 313 0.66 -14.17 20.14
N ASP A 314 1.45 -13.89 19.11
CA ASP A 314 2.55 -14.74 18.68
C ASP A 314 3.70 -14.77 19.68
N LEU A 315 4.02 -13.62 20.28
CA LEU A 315 4.99 -13.54 21.38
C LEU A 315 4.52 -14.36 22.59
N ALA A 316 3.24 -14.27 22.94
CA ALA A 316 2.69 -15.06 24.06
C ALA A 316 2.72 -16.57 23.79
N LYS A 317 2.47 -17.01 22.54
CA LYS A 317 2.61 -18.43 22.15
C LYS A 317 4.07 -18.90 22.25
N ARG A 318 5.03 -18.12 21.76
CA ARG A 318 6.48 -18.43 21.88
C ARG A 318 6.92 -18.57 23.33
N GLN A 319 6.47 -17.68 24.21
CA GLN A 319 6.78 -17.74 25.65
C GLN A 319 6.21 -18.99 26.34
N ARG A 320 5.10 -19.54 25.82
CA ARG A 320 4.50 -20.78 26.31
C ARG A 320 5.14 -22.04 25.72
N GLY A 321 6.12 -21.89 24.80
CA GLY A 321 6.72 -23.03 24.10
C GLY A 321 5.76 -23.69 23.10
N GLU A 322 4.65 -23.03 22.76
CA GLU A 322 3.73 -23.49 21.73
C GLU A 322 4.33 -23.16 20.38
N PRO A 323 4.31 -24.10 19.40
CA PRO A 323 4.75 -23.78 18.06
C PRO A 323 3.86 -22.67 17.51
N VAL A 324 4.44 -21.53 17.17
CA VAL A 324 3.78 -20.52 16.37
C VAL A 324 3.64 -21.13 14.98
N GLN A 325 2.52 -21.80 14.72
CA GLN A 325 2.16 -22.21 13.38
C GLN A 325 1.86 -20.92 12.60
N LYS A 326 2.88 -20.41 11.94
CA LYS A 326 2.61 -19.55 10.78
C LYS A 326 1.88 -20.45 9.80
N LEU A 327 0.60 -20.23 9.64
CA LEU A 327 -0.24 -20.95 8.71
C LEU A 327 0.31 -20.65 7.31
N GLY A 328 1.18 -21.51 6.80
CA GLY A 328 1.59 -21.44 5.41
C GLY A 328 0.38 -21.65 4.52
N PHE A 329 0.49 -21.22 3.28
CA PHE A 329 -0.57 -21.29 2.25
C PHE A 329 -1.24 -22.67 2.13
N PHE A 330 -0.59 -23.75 2.57
CA PHE A 330 -1.07 -25.13 2.51
C PHE A 330 -1.52 -25.73 3.85
N ALA A 331 -1.46 -24.99 4.94
CA ALA A 331 -1.99 -25.46 6.21
C ALA A 331 -3.47 -25.07 6.33
N GLN A 332 -4.34 -25.95 5.86
CA GLN A 332 -5.77 -25.94 6.18
C GLN A 332 -6.03 -26.76 7.43
#